data_4d21ad74458e9ade0b680c0129c83630
#
_entry.id   4d21ad74458e9ade0b680c0129c83630
#
_cell.length_a   1.000
_cell.length_b   1.000
_cell.length_c   1.000
_cell.angle_alpha   90.00
_cell.angle_beta   90.00
_cell.angle_gamma   90.00
#
_symmetry.space_group_name_H-M   'P 1'
#
loop_
_entity.id
_entity.type
_entity.pdbx_description
1 polymer ?
#
loop_
_entity_poly.entity_id
_entity_poly.type
_entity_poly.pdbx_seq_one_letter_code
_entity_poly.pdbx_strand_id
1 'polypeptide(L)'
;MSEIRSLHEVKGYVMNMKQEKSQVLEAIIIILVIATWLIGVIAYAYAPDIVPIHWNLEGKPDNYAPKDIGLFLLPLINTGLYLFLYFIPKIDPNNEQLKHSIKTLQLIRLGTHGLLGMIEIWTTLSIIEASTVKPEWIFSIISLFFAFLGRAMADVKQNYFVGIRTPWTLSNELVWDDTHRFTSPLWFYSGIGMAIVSALLSFMGFGAEIILTVFLIWIAIIVIIPIAYSFKRFREEKKSIQ
;
A
#
# COMPACT_ATOMS: atom_id res chain seq x y z
N MET A 1 -44.86 -17.77 0.36
CA MET A 1 -44.03 -18.17 1.52
C MET A 1 -42.74 -18.87 1.13
N SER A 2 -42.71 -19.73 0.08
CA SER A 2 -41.49 -20.42 -0.41
C SER A 2 -40.41 -19.46 -0.95
N GLU A 3 -40.79 -18.42 -1.69
CA GLU A 3 -39.88 -17.46 -2.30
C GLU A 3 -39.12 -16.58 -1.25
N ILE A 4 -39.83 -16.18 -0.17
CA ILE A 4 -39.21 -15.39 0.91
C ILE A 4 -38.18 -16.23 1.68
N ARG A 5 -38.47 -17.54 1.84
CA ARG A 5 -37.53 -18.47 2.49
C ARG A 5 -36.29 -18.67 1.67
N SER A 6 -36.40 -18.81 0.33
CA SER A 6 -35.26 -18.92 -0.57
C SER A 6 -34.40 -17.66 -0.59
N LEU A 7 -34.98 -16.46 -0.52
CA LEU A 7 -34.26 -15.19 -0.44
C LEU A 7 -33.48 -15.04 0.88
N HIS A 8 -34.03 -15.51 2.00
CA HIS A 8 -33.31 -15.52 3.29
C HIS A 8 -32.12 -16.51 3.28
N GLU A 9 -32.31 -17.68 2.72
CA GLU A 9 -31.23 -18.69 2.59
C GLU A 9 -30.10 -18.18 1.68
N VAL A 10 -30.43 -17.56 0.53
CA VAL A 10 -29.45 -16.96 -0.38
C VAL A 10 -28.70 -15.80 0.29
N LYS A 11 -29.40 -14.91 1.02
CA LYS A 11 -28.74 -13.84 1.78
C LYS A 11 -27.80 -14.38 2.85
N GLY A 12 -28.23 -15.40 3.60
CA GLY A 12 -27.41 -16.08 4.61
C GLY A 12 -26.14 -16.70 3.99
N TYR A 13 -26.27 -17.39 2.86
CA TYR A 13 -25.16 -17.97 2.14
C TYR A 13 -24.15 -16.90 1.64
N VAL A 14 -24.65 -15.80 1.05
CA VAL A 14 -23.81 -14.68 0.58
C VAL A 14 -23.08 -13.99 1.75
N MET A 15 -23.75 -13.85 2.90
CA MET A 15 -23.12 -13.26 4.11
C MET A 15 -22.02 -14.17 4.63
N ASN A 16 -22.23 -15.49 4.72
CA ASN A 16 -21.20 -16.45 5.14
C ASN A 16 -20.00 -16.43 4.19
N MET A 17 -20.19 -16.43 2.89
CA MET A 17 -19.10 -16.34 1.92
C MET A 17 -18.29 -15.04 2.06
N LYS A 18 -18.95 -13.91 2.34
CA LYS A 18 -18.25 -12.63 2.59
C LYS A 18 -17.42 -12.69 3.88
N GLN A 19 -17.95 -13.31 4.92
CA GLN A 19 -17.26 -13.47 6.20
C GLN A 19 -16.04 -14.41 6.06
N GLU A 20 -16.19 -15.55 5.39
CA GLU A 20 -15.07 -16.46 5.12
C GLU A 20 -13.95 -15.79 4.32
N LYS A 21 -14.27 -15.06 3.25
CA LYS A 21 -13.27 -14.30 2.48
C LYS A 21 -12.56 -13.26 3.31
N SER A 22 -13.26 -12.60 4.23
CA SER A 22 -12.67 -11.64 5.15
C SER A 22 -11.70 -12.30 6.14
N GLN A 23 -12.03 -13.49 6.65
CA GLN A 23 -11.16 -14.26 7.55
C GLN A 23 -9.90 -14.77 6.83
N VAL A 24 -10.03 -15.23 5.58
CA VAL A 24 -8.89 -15.67 4.78
C VAL A 24 -7.92 -14.51 4.51
N LEU A 25 -8.42 -13.33 4.14
CA LEU A 25 -7.57 -12.14 3.96
C LEU A 25 -6.84 -11.74 5.25
N GLU A 26 -7.54 -11.79 6.39
CA GLU A 26 -6.94 -11.49 7.69
C GLU A 26 -5.84 -12.50 8.04
N ALA A 27 -6.08 -13.79 7.81
CA ALA A 27 -5.07 -14.83 8.02
C ALA A 27 -3.82 -14.60 7.15
N ILE A 28 -4.00 -14.23 5.88
CA ILE A 28 -2.88 -13.91 4.99
C ILE A 28 -2.09 -12.72 5.51
N ILE A 29 -2.75 -11.66 5.97
CA ILE A 29 -2.09 -10.48 6.55
C ILE A 29 -1.26 -10.88 7.78
N ILE A 30 -1.81 -11.68 8.68
CA ILE A 30 -1.10 -12.17 9.87
C ILE A 30 0.12 -13.01 9.46
N ILE A 31 -0.02 -13.89 8.46
CA ILE A 31 1.09 -14.69 7.93
C ILE A 31 2.19 -13.79 7.38
N LEU A 32 1.85 -12.71 6.64
CA LEU A 32 2.83 -11.75 6.14
C LEU A 32 3.59 -11.05 7.27
N VAL A 33 2.89 -10.65 8.34
CA VAL A 33 3.54 -10.03 9.52
C VAL A 33 4.47 -11.03 10.21
N ILE A 34 4.04 -12.27 10.42
CA ILE A 34 4.86 -13.32 11.01
C ILE A 34 6.07 -13.65 10.13
N ALA A 35 5.88 -13.66 8.79
CA ALA A 35 6.95 -13.95 7.84
C ALA A 35 8.10 -12.93 7.95
N THR A 36 7.83 -11.64 8.20
CA THR A 36 8.91 -10.65 8.40
C THR A 36 9.76 -10.97 9.63
N TRP A 37 9.17 -11.42 10.73
CA TRP A 37 9.91 -11.88 11.90
C TRP A 37 10.73 -13.14 11.62
N LEU A 38 10.15 -14.11 10.91
CA LEU A 38 10.87 -15.36 10.57
C LEU A 38 12.06 -15.08 9.64
N ILE A 39 11.93 -14.15 8.68
CA ILE A 39 13.03 -13.72 7.82
C ILE A 39 14.16 -13.15 8.67
N GLY A 40 13.87 -12.21 9.58
CA GLY A 40 14.85 -11.62 10.48
C GLY A 40 15.54 -12.66 11.36
N VAL A 41 14.79 -13.60 11.96
CA VAL A 41 15.33 -14.66 12.81
C VAL A 41 16.26 -15.60 12.01
N ILE A 42 15.87 -16.01 10.81
CA ILE A 42 16.71 -16.87 9.96
C ILE A 42 17.96 -16.11 9.53
N ALA A 43 17.81 -14.85 9.11
CA ALA A 43 18.94 -14.01 8.67
C ALA A 43 19.95 -13.72 9.77
N TYR A 44 19.52 -13.70 11.03
CA TYR A 44 20.35 -13.37 12.19
C TYR A 44 21.58 -14.28 12.34
N ALA A 45 21.45 -15.54 11.94
CA ALA A 45 22.56 -16.50 11.97
C ALA A 45 23.64 -16.23 10.91
N TYR A 46 23.29 -15.52 9.83
CA TYR A 46 24.17 -15.28 8.69
C TYR A 46 24.64 -13.83 8.58
N ALA A 47 23.96 -12.90 9.26
CA ALA A 47 24.28 -11.49 9.22
C ALA A 47 25.52 -11.16 10.06
N PRO A 48 26.36 -10.23 9.59
CA PRO A 48 27.46 -9.67 10.40
C PRO A 48 26.90 -8.88 11.60
N ASP A 49 27.72 -8.64 12.64
CA ASP A 49 27.27 -7.96 13.86
C ASP A 49 26.83 -6.50 13.62
N ILE A 50 27.39 -5.85 12.62
CA ILE A 50 27.02 -4.50 12.15
C ILE A 50 26.52 -4.61 10.72
N VAL A 51 25.31 -4.11 10.47
CA VAL A 51 24.64 -4.22 9.17
C VAL A 51 24.24 -2.83 8.65
N PRO A 52 24.16 -2.64 7.31
CA PRO A 52 23.66 -1.40 6.73
C PRO A 52 22.14 -1.26 7.01
N ILE A 53 21.75 -0.03 7.35
CA ILE A 53 20.34 0.35 7.58
C ILE A 53 19.88 1.51 6.69
N HIS A 54 20.81 2.09 5.93
CA HIS A 54 20.53 3.16 4.97
C HIS A 54 21.51 3.09 3.80
N TRP A 55 21.03 3.47 2.59
CA TRP A 55 21.81 3.59 1.37
C TRP A 55 21.66 5.00 0.81
N ASN A 56 22.76 5.60 0.40
CA ASN A 56 22.76 6.92 -0.20
C ASN A 56 22.23 6.89 -1.66
N LEU A 57 22.18 8.07 -2.31
CA LEU A 57 21.72 8.22 -3.68
C LEU A 57 22.56 7.44 -4.71
N GLU A 58 23.81 7.11 -4.37
CA GLU A 58 24.69 6.28 -5.22
C GLU A 58 24.43 4.78 -5.02
N GLY A 59 23.51 4.41 -4.13
CA GLY A 59 23.22 3.04 -3.79
C GLY A 59 24.25 2.39 -2.86
N LYS A 60 25.12 3.19 -2.22
CA LYS A 60 26.12 2.71 -1.26
C LYS A 60 25.61 2.84 0.16
N PRO A 61 25.84 1.82 1.03
CA PRO A 61 25.52 1.94 2.44
C PRO A 61 26.29 3.11 3.08
N ASP A 62 25.60 3.99 3.79
CA ASP A 62 26.15 5.17 4.45
C ASP A 62 25.75 5.31 5.92
N ASN A 63 24.87 4.42 6.41
CA ASN A 63 24.55 4.30 7.81
C ASN A 63 24.43 2.83 8.22
N TYR A 64 24.87 2.52 9.45
CA TYR A 64 24.99 1.15 9.96
C TYR A 64 24.44 1.05 11.39
N ALA A 65 23.96 -0.12 11.77
CA ALA A 65 23.49 -0.42 13.12
C ALA A 65 23.84 -1.87 13.50
N PRO A 66 23.76 -2.23 14.80
CA PRO A 66 23.79 -3.63 15.23
C PRO A 66 22.72 -4.45 14.51
N LYS A 67 23.03 -5.71 14.20
CA LYS A 67 22.12 -6.61 13.46
C LYS A 67 20.74 -6.77 14.11
N ASP A 68 20.66 -6.65 15.45
CA ASP A 68 19.39 -6.68 16.19
C ASP A 68 18.46 -5.55 15.71
N ILE A 69 19.00 -4.37 15.49
CA ILE A 69 18.23 -3.22 14.95
C ILE A 69 17.95 -3.42 13.47
N GLY A 70 18.99 -3.75 12.69
CA GLY A 70 18.86 -3.85 11.23
C GLY A 70 17.87 -4.92 10.75
N LEU A 71 17.74 -6.04 11.47
CA LEU A 71 16.89 -7.17 11.09
C LEU A 71 15.51 -7.14 11.76
N PHE A 72 15.34 -6.45 12.91
CA PHE A 72 14.08 -6.53 13.66
C PHE A 72 13.31 -5.21 13.71
N LEU A 73 13.89 -4.08 13.32
CA LEU A 73 13.18 -2.80 13.31
C LEU A 73 11.99 -2.82 12.34
N LEU A 74 12.16 -3.34 11.12
CA LEU A 74 11.09 -3.39 10.12
C LEU A 74 9.98 -4.38 10.52
N PRO A 75 10.25 -5.61 10.99
CA PRO A 75 9.24 -6.49 11.60
C PRO A 75 8.46 -5.83 12.75
N LEU A 76 9.15 -5.06 13.61
CA LEU A 76 8.51 -4.33 14.71
C LEU A 76 7.56 -3.24 14.19
N ILE A 77 8.02 -2.44 13.23
CA ILE A 77 7.20 -1.42 12.55
C ILE A 77 6.00 -2.07 11.87
N ASN A 78 6.21 -3.20 11.17
CA ASN A 78 5.16 -3.95 10.48
C ASN A 78 4.08 -4.44 11.46
N THR A 79 4.50 -4.95 12.63
CA THR A 79 3.58 -5.37 13.70
C THR A 79 2.81 -4.19 14.29
N GLY A 80 3.48 -3.09 14.59
CA GLY A 80 2.85 -1.86 15.07
C GLY A 80 1.81 -1.32 14.08
N LEU A 81 2.15 -1.32 12.78
CA LEU A 81 1.24 -0.89 11.73
C LEU A 81 0.06 -1.85 11.54
N TYR A 82 0.28 -3.17 11.70
CA TYR A 82 -0.81 -4.15 11.72
C TYR A 82 -1.83 -3.83 12.81
N LEU A 83 -1.38 -3.62 14.03
CA LEU A 83 -2.25 -3.27 15.16
C LEU A 83 -2.98 -1.94 14.90
N PHE A 84 -2.26 -0.92 14.47
CA PHE A 84 -2.83 0.39 14.14
C PHE A 84 -3.95 0.28 13.10
N LEU A 85 -3.67 -0.34 11.94
CA LEU A 85 -4.64 -0.49 10.86
C LEU A 85 -5.80 -1.44 11.22
N TYR A 86 -5.60 -2.37 12.15
CA TYR A 86 -6.66 -3.24 12.66
C TYR A 86 -7.66 -2.47 13.53
N PHE A 87 -7.18 -1.47 14.29
CA PHE A 87 -8.04 -0.68 15.18
C PHE A 87 -8.70 0.53 14.53
N ILE A 88 -8.18 1.03 13.39
CA ILE A 88 -8.75 2.19 12.67
C ILE A 88 -10.27 2.09 12.47
N PRO A 89 -10.86 0.98 11.97
CA PRO A 89 -12.30 0.90 11.76
C PRO A 89 -13.13 1.03 13.04
N LYS A 90 -12.52 0.82 14.21
CA LYS A 90 -13.18 0.87 15.51
C LYS A 90 -13.25 2.29 16.09
N ILE A 91 -12.37 3.18 15.62
CA ILE A 91 -12.23 4.56 16.12
C ILE A 91 -12.74 5.61 15.11
N ASP A 92 -13.14 5.19 13.90
CA ASP A 92 -13.68 6.11 12.88
C ASP A 92 -15.09 6.59 13.29
N PRO A 93 -15.33 7.91 13.39
CA PRO A 93 -16.65 8.46 13.62
C PRO A 93 -17.68 8.05 12.56
N ASN A 94 -17.25 7.81 11.32
CA ASN A 94 -18.08 7.35 10.19
C ASN A 94 -18.02 5.83 10.01
N ASN A 95 -18.02 5.06 11.11
CA ASN A 95 -17.83 3.62 11.07
C ASN A 95 -18.84 2.89 10.17
N GLU A 96 -20.07 3.40 10.02
CA GLU A 96 -21.09 2.81 9.15
C GLU A 96 -20.68 2.86 7.67
N GLN A 97 -20.18 3.98 7.18
CA GLN A 97 -19.66 4.10 5.81
C GLN A 97 -18.38 3.26 5.61
N LEU A 98 -17.54 3.19 6.65
CA LEU A 98 -16.35 2.38 6.64
C LEU A 98 -16.65 0.87 6.58
N LYS A 99 -17.76 0.41 7.19
CA LYS A 99 -18.25 -0.98 7.05
C LYS A 99 -18.51 -1.37 5.59
N HIS A 100 -18.97 -0.44 4.76
CA HIS A 100 -19.14 -0.67 3.32
C HIS A 100 -17.79 -0.79 2.58
N SER A 101 -16.71 -0.32 3.17
CA SER A 101 -15.34 -0.35 2.63
C SER A 101 -14.43 -1.40 3.28
N ILE A 102 -14.95 -2.30 4.13
CA ILE A 102 -14.14 -3.31 4.86
C ILE A 102 -13.22 -4.10 3.92
N LYS A 103 -13.75 -4.55 2.78
CA LYS A 103 -12.95 -5.27 1.78
C LYS A 103 -11.79 -4.43 1.25
N THR A 104 -12.06 -3.17 0.93
CA THR A 104 -11.03 -2.22 0.46
C THR A 104 -9.97 -1.99 1.52
N LEU A 105 -10.37 -1.79 2.78
CA LEU A 105 -9.45 -1.66 3.90
C LEU A 105 -8.57 -2.90 4.09
N GLN A 106 -9.16 -4.09 3.99
CA GLN A 106 -8.40 -5.34 4.06
C GLN A 106 -7.41 -5.47 2.89
N LEU A 107 -7.80 -5.08 1.68
CA LEU A 107 -6.89 -5.07 0.53
C LEU A 107 -5.75 -4.07 0.74
N ILE A 108 -6.03 -2.87 1.23
CA ILE A 108 -4.98 -1.87 1.53
C ILE A 108 -4.03 -2.41 2.60
N ARG A 109 -4.55 -3.02 3.67
CA ARG A 109 -3.75 -3.69 4.70
C ARG A 109 -2.88 -4.79 4.09
N LEU A 110 -3.47 -5.65 3.26
CA LEU A 110 -2.75 -6.71 2.55
C LEU A 110 -1.59 -6.14 1.72
N GLY A 111 -1.85 -5.10 0.92
CA GLY A 111 -0.81 -4.44 0.12
C GLY A 111 0.28 -3.81 0.97
N THR A 112 -0.08 -3.15 2.08
CA THR A 112 0.86 -2.52 2.99
C THR A 112 1.80 -3.55 3.65
N HIS A 113 1.24 -4.63 4.19
CA HIS A 113 2.05 -5.69 4.80
C HIS A 113 2.83 -6.50 3.76
N GLY A 114 2.30 -6.65 2.55
CA GLY A 114 3.02 -7.22 1.40
C GLY A 114 4.21 -6.36 0.98
N LEU A 115 4.03 -5.02 0.91
CA LEU A 115 5.12 -4.08 0.65
C LEU A 115 6.23 -4.20 1.71
N LEU A 116 5.87 -4.16 2.99
CA LEU A 116 6.85 -4.27 4.08
C LEU A 116 7.54 -5.62 4.07
N GLY A 117 6.84 -6.71 3.72
CA GLY A 117 7.45 -8.02 3.51
C GLY A 117 8.45 -8.04 2.35
N MET A 118 8.14 -7.40 1.23
CA MET A 118 9.08 -7.28 0.11
C MET A 118 10.29 -6.43 0.46
N ILE A 119 10.11 -5.34 1.22
CA ILE A 119 11.21 -4.51 1.71
C ILE A 119 12.08 -5.32 2.68
N GLU A 120 11.48 -6.12 3.58
CA GLU A 120 12.22 -6.98 4.50
C GLU A 120 13.09 -8.01 3.75
N ILE A 121 12.53 -8.66 2.74
CA ILE A 121 13.30 -9.58 1.88
C ILE A 121 14.45 -8.83 1.20
N TRP A 122 14.16 -7.68 0.60
CA TRP A 122 15.14 -6.89 -0.11
C TRP A 122 16.27 -6.39 0.82
N THR A 123 15.95 -5.85 2.00
CA THR A 123 16.95 -5.40 2.99
C THR A 123 17.79 -6.56 3.51
N THR A 124 17.15 -7.68 3.85
CA THR A 124 17.84 -8.89 4.34
C THR A 124 18.81 -9.45 3.30
N LEU A 125 18.40 -9.55 2.03
CA LEU A 125 19.28 -9.97 0.95
C LEU A 125 20.44 -8.98 0.74
N SER A 126 20.18 -7.68 0.86
CA SER A 126 21.23 -6.64 0.77
C SER A 126 22.23 -6.71 1.94
N ILE A 127 21.82 -7.21 3.10
CA ILE A 127 22.68 -7.43 4.26
C ILE A 127 23.57 -8.65 4.06
N ILE A 128 23.00 -9.77 3.56
CA ILE A 128 23.70 -11.05 3.44
C ILE A 128 24.54 -11.10 2.15
N GLU A 129 24.00 -10.60 1.04
CA GLU A 129 24.59 -10.67 -0.30
C GLU A 129 24.72 -9.27 -0.93
N ALA A 130 25.48 -8.39 -0.29
CA ALA A 130 25.58 -6.97 -0.65
C ALA A 130 25.99 -6.68 -2.12
N SER A 131 26.55 -7.66 -2.83
CA SER A 131 27.02 -7.48 -4.22
C SER A 131 25.97 -7.78 -5.31
N THR A 132 24.87 -8.45 -4.97
CA THR A 132 23.89 -8.95 -5.95
C THR A 132 22.59 -8.17 -5.97
N VAL A 133 22.22 -7.49 -4.89
CA VAL A 133 20.96 -6.78 -4.77
C VAL A 133 21.17 -5.29 -5.03
N LYS A 134 20.54 -4.80 -6.09
CA LYS A 134 20.63 -3.39 -6.48
C LYS A 134 19.65 -2.54 -5.66
N PRO A 135 20.12 -1.46 -4.98
CA PRO A 135 19.27 -0.59 -4.16
C PRO A 135 18.09 0.02 -4.91
N GLU A 136 18.27 0.35 -6.18
CA GLU A 136 17.24 0.97 -7.01
C GLU A 136 16.00 0.10 -7.27
N TRP A 137 16.03 -1.20 -7.01
CA TRP A 137 14.84 -2.07 -7.14
C TRP A 137 13.73 -1.71 -6.19
N ILE A 138 14.04 -0.99 -5.10
CA ILE A 138 13.04 -0.45 -4.17
C ILE A 138 12.00 0.43 -4.89
N PHE A 139 12.41 1.17 -5.92
CA PHE A 139 11.50 2.03 -6.68
C PHE A 139 10.47 1.22 -7.48
N SER A 140 10.87 0.07 -8.04
CA SER A 140 9.94 -0.85 -8.70
C SER A 140 8.95 -1.45 -7.71
N ILE A 141 9.42 -1.86 -6.52
CA ILE A 141 8.58 -2.43 -5.45
C ILE A 141 7.53 -1.41 -4.99
N ILE A 142 7.94 -0.16 -4.73
CA ILE A 142 7.02 0.91 -4.30
C ILE A 142 6.04 1.26 -5.42
N SER A 143 6.48 1.27 -6.69
CA SER A 143 5.61 1.54 -7.84
C SER A 143 4.52 0.48 -8.00
N LEU A 144 4.85 -0.80 -7.80
CA LEU A 144 3.86 -1.89 -7.79
C LEU A 144 2.87 -1.76 -6.64
N PHE A 145 3.32 -1.27 -5.48
CA PHE A 145 2.41 -0.97 -4.37
C PHE A 145 1.41 0.14 -4.73
N PHE A 146 1.84 1.21 -5.42
CA PHE A 146 0.91 2.24 -5.91
C PHE A 146 -0.07 1.68 -6.95
N ALA A 147 0.37 0.79 -7.83
CA ALA A 147 -0.54 0.09 -8.74
C ALA A 147 -1.59 -0.72 -7.96
N PHE A 148 -1.16 -1.47 -6.95
CA PHE A 148 -2.06 -2.20 -6.07
C PHE A 148 -3.05 -1.28 -5.35
N LEU A 149 -2.57 -0.17 -4.76
CA LEU A 149 -3.42 0.84 -4.11
C LEU A 149 -4.45 1.42 -5.10
N GLY A 150 -4.02 1.74 -6.31
CA GLY A 150 -4.93 2.23 -7.36
C GLY A 150 -6.09 1.25 -7.57
N ARG A 151 -5.80 -0.06 -7.68
CA ARG A 151 -6.85 -1.08 -7.85
C ARG A 151 -7.74 -1.23 -6.61
N ALA A 152 -7.16 -1.11 -5.41
CA ALA A 152 -7.91 -1.26 -4.15
C ALA A 152 -8.83 -0.06 -3.87
N MET A 153 -8.45 1.16 -4.29
CA MET A 153 -9.15 2.39 -3.94
C MET A 153 -10.36 2.72 -4.82
N ALA A 154 -10.63 1.96 -5.89
CA ALA A 154 -11.72 2.26 -6.83
C ALA A 154 -13.10 2.40 -6.17
N ASP A 155 -13.36 1.58 -5.16
CA ASP A 155 -14.68 1.46 -4.50
C ASP A 155 -14.67 1.96 -3.03
N VAL A 156 -13.62 2.71 -2.63
CA VAL A 156 -13.54 3.21 -1.26
C VAL A 156 -14.59 4.29 -1.03
N LYS A 157 -15.43 4.11 0.00
CA LYS A 157 -16.43 5.09 0.41
C LYS A 157 -15.80 6.19 1.27
N GLN A 158 -16.45 7.36 1.29
CA GLN A 158 -15.97 8.53 2.03
C GLN A 158 -15.73 8.18 3.51
N ASN A 159 -14.52 8.46 3.99
CA ASN A 159 -14.08 8.21 5.35
C ASN A 159 -12.89 9.10 5.71
N TYR A 160 -12.51 9.12 7.01
CA TYR A 160 -11.45 10.00 7.50
C TYR A 160 -10.04 9.40 7.47
N PHE A 161 -9.87 8.10 7.13
CA PHE A 161 -8.56 7.42 7.26
C PHE A 161 -7.93 7.04 5.94
N VAL A 162 -8.71 6.64 4.93
CA VAL A 162 -8.21 6.05 3.70
C VAL A 162 -8.77 6.75 2.48
N GLY A 163 -7.91 7.15 1.55
CA GLY A 163 -8.30 7.78 0.29
C GLY A 163 -7.62 9.12 0.05
N ILE A 164 -8.03 9.81 -1.02
CA ILE A 164 -7.61 11.16 -1.37
C ILE A 164 -8.48 12.14 -0.59
N ARG A 165 -7.96 12.61 0.54
CA ARG A 165 -8.67 13.42 1.52
C ARG A 165 -8.28 14.89 1.35
N THR A 166 -8.95 15.57 0.44
CA THR A 166 -8.92 17.02 0.30
C THR A 166 -10.14 17.63 1.02
N PRO A 167 -10.14 18.92 1.37
CA PRO A 167 -11.32 19.56 1.96
C PRO A 167 -12.59 19.35 1.13
N TRP A 168 -12.48 19.33 -0.18
CA TRP A 168 -13.60 19.19 -1.10
C TRP A 168 -14.05 17.73 -1.30
N THR A 169 -13.19 16.74 -1.26
CA THR A 169 -13.60 15.32 -1.25
C THR A 169 -14.26 14.94 0.06
N LEU A 170 -13.81 15.49 1.19
CA LEU A 170 -14.42 15.25 2.49
C LEU A 170 -15.77 15.96 2.67
N SER A 171 -16.02 17.04 1.92
CA SER A 171 -17.28 17.80 2.01
C SER A 171 -18.37 17.33 1.05
N ASN A 172 -18.07 16.46 0.08
CA ASN A 172 -19.04 16.03 -0.95
C ASN A 172 -18.74 14.61 -1.44
N GLU A 173 -19.70 13.70 -1.28
CA GLU A 173 -19.61 12.28 -1.66
C GLU A 173 -19.44 12.08 -3.18
N LEU A 174 -20.10 12.88 -4.02
CA LEU A 174 -19.94 12.79 -5.48
C LEU A 174 -18.52 13.15 -5.89
N VAL A 175 -17.96 14.22 -5.30
CA VAL A 175 -16.58 14.62 -5.56
C VAL A 175 -15.61 13.52 -5.07
N TRP A 176 -15.90 12.89 -3.95
CA TRP A 176 -15.15 11.75 -3.44
C TRP A 176 -15.16 10.58 -4.44
N ASP A 177 -16.35 10.09 -4.79
CA ASP A 177 -16.51 8.93 -5.66
C ASP A 177 -15.87 9.18 -7.06
N ASP A 178 -16.10 10.35 -7.65
CA ASP A 178 -15.51 10.73 -8.94
C ASP A 178 -13.97 10.83 -8.88
N THR A 179 -13.43 11.41 -7.81
CA THR A 179 -11.97 11.52 -7.61
C THR A 179 -11.31 10.14 -7.49
N HIS A 180 -11.89 9.24 -6.70
CA HIS A 180 -11.33 7.90 -6.53
C HIS A 180 -11.48 7.04 -7.79
N ARG A 181 -12.60 7.17 -8.49
CA ARG A 181 -12.84 6.49 -9.78
C ARG A 181 -11.87 6.95 -10.86
N PHE A 182 -11.55 8.25 -10.90
CA PHE A 182 -10.53 8.81 -11.80
C PHE A 182 -9.12 8.36 -11.42
N THR A 183 -8.78 8.38 -10.13
CA THR A 183 -7.43 8.09 -9.63
C THR A 183 -7.06 6.62 -9.73
N SER A 184 -8.04 5.73 -9.54
CA SER A 184 -7.82 4.28 -9.55
C SER A 184 -7.07 3.79 -10.81
N PRO A 185 -7.56 4.00 -12.04
CA PRO A 185 -6.83 3.59 -13.24
C PRO A 185 -5.51 4.36 -13.42
N LEU A 186 -5.45 5.64 -13.04
CA LEU A 186 -4.22 6.43 -13.11
C LEU A 186 -3.11 5.79 -12.29
N TRP A 187 -3.35 5.47 -11.02
CA TRP A 187 -2.36 4.84 -10.15
C TRP A 187 -2.03 3.41 -10.58
N PHE A 188 -3.05 2.64 -11.02
CA PHE A 188 -2.84 1.27 -11.44
C PHE A 188 -1.90 1.19 -12.66
N TYR A 189 -2.23 1.86 -13.75
CA TYR A 189 -1.46 1.75 -14.98
C TYR A 189 -0.12 2.49 -14.90
N SER A 190 -0.09 3.69 -14.30
CA SER A 190 1.18 4.42 -14.15
C SER A 190 2.12 3.75 -13.15
N GLY A 191 1.60 3.09 -12.10
CA GLY A 191 2.40 2.32 -11.15
C GLY A 191 3.06 1.12 -11.81
N ILE A 192 2.33 0.36 -12.64
CA ILE A 192 2.93 -0.72 -13.45
C ILE A 192 3.97 -0.15 -14.42
N GLY A 193 3.62 0.92 -15.13
CA GLY A 193 4.53 1.59 -16.06
C GLY A 193 5.82 2.05 -15.38
N MET A 194 5.72 2.69 -14.21
CA MET A 194 6.88 3.15 -13.45
C MET A 194 7.74 2.00 -12.91
N ALA A 195 7.11 0.90 -12.48
CA ALA A 195 7.84 -0.30 -12.07
C ALA A 195 8.67 -0.88 -13.21
N ILE A 196 8.09 -0.95 -14.41
CA ILE A 196 8.81 -1.39 -15.62
C ILE A 196 9.93 -0.41 -15.98
N VAL A 197 9.66 0.89 -15.97
CA VAL A 197 10.67 1.93 -16.27
C VAL A 197 11.82 1.85 -15.28
N SER A 198 11.57 1.76 -13.98
CA SER A 198 12.63 1.61 -12.96
C SER A 198 13.47 0.35 -13.19
N ALA A 199 12.84 -0.79 -13.48
CA ALA A 199 13.54 -2.03 -13.74
C ALA A 199 14.39 -1.97 -15.01
N LEU A 200 13.86 -1.38 -16.09
CA LEU A 200 14.60 -1.21 -17.35
C LEU A 200 15.81 -0.27 -17.19
N LEU A 201 15.62 0.87 -16.49
CA LEU A 201 16.72 1.81 -16.23
C LEU A 201 17.83 1.13 -15.41
N SER A 202 17.46 0.36 -14.37
CA SER A 202 18.42 -0.43 -13.58
C SER A 202 19.14 -1.49 -14.45
N PHE A 203 18.40 -2.19 -15.32
CA PHE A 203 18.99 -3.16 -16.24
C PHE A 203 19.95 -2.52 -17.24
N MET A 204 19.63 -1.33 -17.74
CA MET A 204 20.48 -0.54 -18.65
C MET A 204 21.72 0.07 -17.96
N GLY A 205 21.86 -0.09 -16.64
CA GLY A 205 23.00 0.38 -15.87
C GLY A 205 22.91 1.84 -15.41
N PHE A 206 21.72 2.46 -15.48
CA PHE A 206 21.53 3.79 -14.88
C PHE A 206 21.59 3.68 -13.35
N GLY A 207 22.27 4.64 -12.71
CA GLY A 207 22.41 4.71 -11.26
C GLY A 207 21.10 5.05 -10.53
N ALA A 208 21.07 4.74 -9.24
CA ALA A 208 19.91 5.00 -8.37
C ALA A 208 19.45 6.46 -8.39
N GLU A 209 20.36 7.42 -8.58
CA GLU A 209 20.10 8.85 -8.63
C GLU A 209 19.14 9.26 -9.77
N ILE A 210 19.39 8.71 -10.99
CA ILE A 210 18.53 8.96 -12.15
C ILE A 210 17.15 8.32 -11.94
N ILE A 211 17.14 7.08 -11.44
CA ILE A 211 15.91 6.34 -11.20
C ILE A 211 15.08 7.02 -10.13
N LEU A 212 15.71 7.49 -9.04
CA LEU A 212 15.04 8.28 -8.00
C LEU A 212 14.44 9.57 -8.57
N THR A 213 15.18 10.29 -9.42
CA THR A 213 14.70 11.53 -10.03
C THR A 213 13.42 11.28 -10.85
N VAL A 214 13.45 10.27 -11.73
CA VAL A 214 12.27 9.87 -12.53
C VAL A 214 11.12 9.43 -11.64
N PHE A 215 11.41 8.67 -10.59
CA PHE A 215 10.42 8.20 -9.61
C PHE A 215 9.77 9.37 -8.86
N LEU A 216 10.55 10.36 -8.39
CA LEU A 216 10.02 11.54 -7.69
C LEU A 216 9.15 12.41 -8.60
N ILE A 217 9.52 12.58 -9.87
CA ILE A 217 8.69 13.27 -10.87
C ILE A 217 7.36 12.52 -11.03
N TRP A 218 7.40 11.19 -11.17
CA TRP A 218 6.19 10.37 -11.26
C TRP A 218 5.32 10.47 -10.00
N ILE A 219 5.90 10.39 -8.79
CA ILE A 219 5.16 10.59 -7.52
C ILE A 219 4.46 11.95 -7.52
N ALA A 220 5.16 13.03 -7.89
CA ALA A 220 4.57 14.36 -7.95
C ALA A 220 3.35 14.39 -8.90
N ILE A 221 3.45 13.77 -10.06
CA ILE A 221 2.37 13.69 -11.05
C ILE A 221 1.16 12.94 -10.49
N ILE A 222 1.35 11.75 -9.92
CA ILE A 222 0.23 10.91 -9.42
C ILE A 222 -0.41 11.48 -8.15
N VAL A 223 0.24 12.40 -7.46
CA VAL A 223 -0.32 13.12 -6.30
C VAL A 223 -1.03 14.40 -6.75
N ILE A 224 -0.39 15.23 -7.58
CA ILE A 224 -0.92 16.54 -7.98
C ILE A 224 -2.17 16.41 -8.86
N ILE A 225 -2.15 15.46 -9.83
CA ILE A 225 -3.28 15.30 -10.76
C ILE A 225 -4.59 14.98 -10.06
N PRO A 226 -4.69 14.00 -9.13
CA PRO A 226 -5.92 13.73 -8.39
C PRO A 226 -6.37 14.90 -7.51
N ILE A 227 -5.45 15.62 -6.88
CA ILE A 227 -5.77 16.80 -6.08
C ILE A 227 -6.39 17.89 -6.98
N ALA A 228 -5.76 18.20 -8.11
CA ALA A 228 -6.28 19.18 -9.08
C ALA A 228 -7.64 18.75 -9.66
N TYR A 229 -7.79 17.48 -10.00
CA TYR A 229 -9.06 16.91 -10.45
C TYR A 229 -10.17 17.07 -9.40
N SER A 230 -9.89 16.72 -8.13
CA SER A 230 -10.87 16.85 -7.05
C SER A 230 -11.33 18.28 -6.84
N PHE A 231 -10.43 19.27 -6.96
CA PHE A 231 -10.79 20.69 -6.90
C PHE A 231 -11.66 21.13 -8.08
N LYS A 232 -11.27 20.74 -9.31
CA LYS A 232 -12.05 21.03 -10.51
C LYS A 232 -13.47 20.46 -10.37
N ARG A 233 -13.59 19.20 -9.99
CA ARG A 233 -14.88 18.51 -9.83
C ARG A 233 -15.78 19.16 -8.78
N PHE A 234 -15.19 19.57 -7.66
CA PHE A 234 -15.91 20.32 -6.62
C PHE A 234 -16.47 21.66 -7.14
N ARG A 235 -15.71 22.40 -7.96
CA ARG A 235 -16.17 23.63 -8.56
C ARG A 235 -17.31 23.43 -9.58
N GLU A 236 -17.27 22.35 -10.35
CA GLU A 236 -18.32 21.98 -11.29
C GLU A 236 -19.62 21.66 -10.54
N GLU A 237 -19.53 20.85 -9.50
CA GLU A 237 -20.68 20.47 -8.69
C GLU A 237 -21.34 21.68 -8.01
N LYS A 238 -20.54 22.62 -7.49
CA LYS A 238 -21.07 23.83 -6.87
C LYS A 238 -21.83 24.73 -7.85
N LYS A 239 -21.44 24.74 -9.16
CA LYS A 239 -22.13 25.50 -10.19
C LYS A 239 -23.43 24.86 -10.64
N SER A 240 -23.57 23.54 -10.53
CA SER A 240 -24.80 22.82 -10.93
C SER A 240 -25.95 22.98 -9.94
N ILE A 241 -25.65 23.44 -8.70
CA ILE A 241 -26.62 23.66 -7.62
C ILE A 241 -27.10 25.13 -7.58
N GLN A 242 -26.42 26.04 -8.26
CA GLN A 242 -26.80 27.45 -8.41
C GLN A 242 -27.63 27.67 -9.67
#